data_cee247509935bf650d592a04d0871d83
#
_entry.id   cee247509935bf650d592a04d0871d83
#
_cell.length_a   1.000
_cell.length_b   1.000
_cell.length_c   1.000
_cell.angle_alpha   90.00
_cell.angle_beta   90.00
_cell.angle_gamma   90.00
#
_symmetry.space_group_name_H-M   'P 1'
#
loop_
_entity.id
_entity.type
_entity.pdbx_description
1 polymer ?
#
loop_
_entity_poly.entity_id
_entity_poly.type
_entity_poly.pdbx_seq_one_letter_code
_entity_poly.pdbx_strand_id
1 'polypeptide(L)'
;MSLSSFSPASEKSVSTPVDSALLGDRVMLAAIALSAIAAVVLGLRFVDSALALVASGALVMIAGVAYGTARGTLASRLVLAFVQVGLVALHIQLAQGMLEFHFGVFVTLALLLVYLDWRPIVWAALLFAVHHVLFDRLQAAGLGVYCMTSPDFGRVVIHAVYVVIQTVLEVILAVNMGRTARESLELQRLSAALVRGDQIALDVSHMVVETPGGRALKQALERMHETVATVQEAATSMALACQEIAMGAQDLSVRT
;
A
#
# COMPACT_ATOMS: atom_id res chain seq x y z
N MET A 1 39.44 20.29 -24.90
CA MET A 1 38.10 19.72 -25.02
C MET A 1 37.75 19.01 -23.72
N SER A 2 36.94 19.65 -22.89
CA SER A 2 36.58 19.20 -21.54
C SER A 2 35.53 18.10 -21.64
N LEU A 3 35.85 16.89 -21.16
CA LEU A 3 34.88 15.81 -21.01
C LEU A 3 34.03 16.11 -19.77
N SER A 4 32.80 16.53 -20.01
CA SER A 4 31.78 16.67 -18.97
C SER A 4 31.52 15.32 -18.31
N SER A 5 31.79 15.22 -17.01
CA SER A 5 31.44 14.10 -16.14
C SER A 5 29.92 13.91 -16.12
N PHE A 6 29.45 12.87 -16.77
CA PHE A 6 28.09 12.39 -16.63
C PHE A 6 27.93 11.84 -15.19
N SER A 7 27.24 12.58 -14.34
CA SER A 7 26.86 12.09 -13.02
C SER A 7 25.87 10.94 -13.21
N PRO A 8 26.06 9.76 -12.57
CA PRO A 8 25.11 8.68 -12.69
C PRO A 8 23.76 9.15 -12.10
N ALA A 9 22.71 9.04 -12.89
CA ALA A 9 21.35 9.32 -12.45
C ALA A 9 21.07 8.50 -11.20
N SER A 10 20.62 9.17 -10.15
CA SER A 10 20.22 8.58 -8.87
C SER A 10 19.41 7.31 -9.12
N GLU A 11 19.96 6.17 -8.73
CA GLU A 11 19.32 4.86 -8.73
C GLU A 11 18.07 4.98 -7.83
N LYS A 12 16.91 5.26 -8.43
CA LYS A 12 15.64 5.24 -7.70
C LYS A 12 15.44 3.81 -7.22
N SER A 13 15.71 3.56 -5.95
CA SER A 13 15.47 2.27 -5.31
C SER A 13 14.03 1.82 -5.61
N VAL A 14 13.90 0.63 -6.19
CA VAL A 14 12.59 0.02 -6.45
C VAL A 14 11.91 -0.17 -5.10
N SER A 15 10.81 0.56 -4.87
CA SER A 15 10.07 0.49 -3.62
C SER A 15 9.59 -0.95 -3.35
N THR A 16 9.82 -1.43 -2.13
CA THR A 16 9.40 -2.79 -1.75
C THR A 16 7.97 -2.78 -1.20
N PRO A 17 7.27 -3.93 -1.15
CA PRO A 17 5.97 -4.04 -0.48
C PRO A 17 6.03 -3.62 1.00
N VAL A 18 7.19 -3.75 1.64
CA VAL A 18 7.44 -3.29 3.01
C VAL A 18 7.45 -1.77 3.08
N ASP A 19 8.03 -1.09 2.08
CA ASP A 19 8.08 0.37 2.04
C ASP A 19 6.67 0.97 1.90
N SER A 20 5.79 0.36 1.11
CA SER A 20 4.40 0.79 0.98
C SER A 20 3.60 0.59 2.28
N ALA A 21 3.86 -0.52 3.00
CA ALA A 21 3.25 -0.78 4.29
C ALA A 21 3.69 0.22 5.37
N LEU A 22 4.99 0.54 5.40
CA LEU A 22 5.54 1.55 6.31
C LEU A 22 5.03 2.96 5.98
N LEU A 23 4.84 3.28 4.70
CA LEU A 23 4.21 4.54 4.30
C LEU A 23 2.77 4.60 4.82
N GLY A 24 2.00 3.53 4.68
CA GLY A 24 0.64 3.42 5.21
C GLY A 24 0.59 3.64 6.73
N ASP A 25 1.47 2.99 7.48
CA ASP A 25 1.56 3.18 8.93
C ASP A 25 1.90 4.64 9.31
N ARG A 26 2.81 5.30 8.58
CA ARG A 26 3.14 6.72 8.81
C ARG A 26 1.97 7.64 8.53
N VAL A 27 1.24 7.41 7.44
CA VAL A 27 0.03 8.19 7.10
C VAL A 27 -1.03 8.00 8.17
N MET A 28 -1.25 6.78 8.65
CA MET A 28 -2.20 6.51 9.73
C MET A 28 -1.77 7.17 11.05
N LEU A 29 -0.49 7.16 11.40
CA LEU A 29 0.00 7.87 12.59
C LEU A 29 -0.22 9.38 12.50
N ALA A 30 -0.02 9.98 11.33
CA ALA A 30 -0.31 11.39 11.11
C ALA A 30 -1.81 11.69 11.28
N ALA A 31 -2.68 10.83 10.75
CA ALA A 31 -4.13 10.94 10.93
C ALA A 31 -4.55 10.76 12.40
N ILE A 32 -3.97 9.79 13.11
CA ILE A 32 -4.19 9.57 14.55
C ILE A 32 -3.77 10.79 15.35
N ALA A 33 -2.60 11.39 15.07
CA ALA A 33 -2.14 12.60 15.74
C ALA A 33 -3.11 13.76 15.51
N LEU A 34 -3.56 13.98 14.28
CA LEU A 34 -4.53 15.01 13.94
C LEU A 34 -5.88 14.76 14.65
N SER A 35 -6.36 13.52 14.66
CA SER A 35 -7.60 13.12 15.35
C SER A 35 -7.48 13.28 16.86
N ALA A 36 -6.32 12.98 17.46
CA ALA A 36 -6.08 13.20 18.89
C ALA A 36 -6.08 14.68 19.25
N ILE A 37 -5.47 15.53 18.43
CA ILE A 37 -5.53 17.00 18.60
C ILE A 37 -6.98 17.47 18.50
N ALA A 38 -7.75 17.00 17.52
CA ALA A 38 -9.17 17.33 17.38
C ALA A 38 -9.98 16.88 18.61
N ALA A 39 -9.71 15.69 19.16
CA ALA A 39 -10.37 15.23 20.39
C ALA A 39 -10.11 16.16 21.59
N VAL A 40 -8.86 16.63 21.76
CA VAL A 40 -8.52 17.58 22.81
C VAL A 40 -9.25 18.92 22.62
N VAL A 41 -9.28 19.45 21.38
CA VAL A 41 -10.02 20.69 21.06
C VAL A 41 -11.52 20.53 21.35
N LEU A 42 -12.10 19.38 20.99
CA LEU A 42 -13.51 19.08 21.30
C LEU A 42 -13.75 18.99 22.80
N GLY A 43 -12.88 18.33 23.55
CA GLY A 43 -12.99 18.24 25.00
C GLY A 43 -12.95 19.60 25.69
N LEU A 44 -12.09 20.51 25.22
CA LEU A 44 -12.03 21.89 25.69
C LEU A 44 -13.31 22.70 25.34
N ARG A 45 -13.92 22.39 24.17
CA ARG A 45 -15.11 23.09 23.66
C ARG A 45 -16.40 22.65 24.35
N PHE A 46 -16.52 21.32 24.63
CA PHE A 46 -17.75 20.68 25.13
C PHE A 46 -17.67 20.21 26.59
N VAL A 47 -16.69 20.68 27.35
CA VAL A 47 -16.62 20.54 28.84
C VAL A 47 -16.14 19.17 29.35
N ASP A 48 -15.66 18.27 28.51
CA ASP A 48 -15.08 16.99 28.97
C ASP A 48 -13.60 16.85 28.59
N SER A 49 -12.80 17.79 29.07
CA SER A 49 -11.35 17.79 28.79
C SER A 49 -10.61 16.61 29.44
N ALA A 50 -11.09 16.09 30.56
CA ALA A 50 -10.48 14.96 31.23
C ALA A 50 -10.64 13.69 30.39
N LEU A 51 -11.84 13.39 29.91
CA LEU A 51 -12.11 12.26 29.02
C LEU A 51 -11.29 12.39 27.73
N ALA A 52 -11.28 13.58 27.12
CA ALA A 52 -10.54 13.83 25.88
C ALA A 52 -9.05 13.57 26.03
N LEU A 53 -8.41 14.06 27.10
CA LEU A 53 -6.97 13.88 27.32
C LEU A 53 -6.60 12.43 27.66
N VAL A 54 -7.35 11.80 28.58
CA VAL A 54 -7.05 10.44 29.02
C VAL A 54 -7.29 9.42 27.90
N ALA A 55 -8.45 9.50 27.23
CA ALA A 55 -8.78 8.56 26.18
C ALA A 55 -7.90 8.73 24.93
N SER A 56 -7.70 9.97 24.45
CA SER A 56 -6.81 10.22 23.31
C SER A 56 -5.36 9.86 23.62
N GLY A 57 -4.87 10.17 24.84
CA GLY A 57 -3.52 9.80 25.28
C GLY A 57 -3.31 8.29 25.31
N ALA A 58 -4.28 7.53 25.85
CA ALA A 58 -4.23 6.06 25.87
C ALA A 58 -4.23 5.49 24.45
N LEU A 59 -5.08 5.98 23.56
CA LEU A 59 -5.16 5.55 22.16
C LEU A 59 -3.85 5.86 21.40
N VAL A 60 -3.28 7.05 21.58
CA VAL A 60 -1.99 7.42 20.98
C VAL A 60 -0.85 6.52 21.50
N MET A 61 -0.85 6.20 22.79
CA MET A 61 0.11 5.23 23.34
C MET A 61 0.00 3.84 22.68
N ILE A 62 -1.22 3.33 22.51
CA ILE A 62 -1.47 2.05 21.83
C ILE A 62 -0.92 2.10 20.38
N ALA A 63 -1.18 3.19 19.66
CA ALA A 63 -0.63 3.39 18.31
C ALA A 63 0.90 3.42 18.29
N GLY A 64 1.51 4.12 19.25
CA GLY A 64 2.97 4.20 19.40
C GLY A 64 3.61 2.84 19.68
N VAL A 65 3.01 2.04 20.57
CA VAL A 65 3.48 0.67 20.87
C VAL A 65 3.35 -0.22 19.62
N ALA A 66 2.20 -0.19 18.94
CA ALA A 66 1.99 -0.99 17.74
C ALA A 66 2.99 -0.65 16.63
N TYR A 67 3.22 0.63 16.40
CA TYR A 67 4.23 1.07 15.43
C TYR A 67 5.66 0.70 15.85
N GLY A 68 6.00 0.84 17.12
CA GLY A 68 7.33 0.50 17.62
C GLY A 68 7.67 -0.99 17.53
N THR A 69 6.66 -1.86 17.74
CA THR A 69 6.86 -3.32 17.85
C THR A 69 6.51 -4.10 16.59
N ALA A 70 5.57 -3.60 15.77
CA ALA A 70 4.98 -4.37 14.67
C ALA A 70 4.84 -3.58 13.36
N ARG A 71 5.54 -2.47 13.17
CA ARG A 71 5.43 -1.61 11.98
C ARG A 71 5.57 -2.41 10.68
N GLY A 72 4.74 -2.06 9.70
CA GLY A 72 4.71 -2.69 8.38
C GLY A 72 4.00 -4.05 8.33
N THR A 73 3.54 -4.58 9.48
CA THR A 73 2.81 -5.85 9.55
C THR A 73 1.30 -5.66 9.50
N LEU A 74 0.56 -6.75 9.31
CA LEU A 74 -0.90 -6.73 9.40
C LEU A 74 -1.37 -6.33 10.82
N ALA A 75 -0.67 -6.78 11.86
CA ALA A 75 -1.01 -6.44 13.25
C ALA A 75 -0.95 -4.92 13.47
N SER A 76 0.10 -4.24 13.00
CA SER A 76 0.19 -2.78 13.07
C SER A 76 -1.01 -2.12 12.39
N ARG A 77 -1.33 -2.51 11.16
CA ARG A 77 -2.46 -1.95 10.38
C ARG A 77 -3.80 -2.10 11.09
N LEU A 78 -4.06 -3.27 11.69
CA LEU A 78 -5.30 -3.53 12.42
C LEU A 78 -5.39 -2.72 13.72
N VAL A 79 -4.27 -2.59 14.44
CA VAL A 79 -4.23 -1.79 15.68
C VAL A 79 -4.34 -0.29 15.38
N LEU A 80 -3.65 0.20 14.35
CA LEU A 80 -3.77 1.62 13.95
C LEU A 80 -5.19 1.94 13.45
N ALA A 81 -5.83 1.01 12.72
CA ALA A 81 -7.25 1.14 12.35
C ALA A 81 -8.16 1.18 13.58
N PHE A 82 -7.95 0.28 14.55
CA PHE A 82 -8.69 0.29 15.83
C PHE A 82 -8.54 1.63 16.56
N VAL A 83 -7.32 2.14 16.68
CA VAL A 83 -7.06 3.42 17.35
C VAL A 83 -7.78 4.58 16.64
N GLN A 84 -7.74 4.61 15.30
CA GLN A 84 -8.41 5.66 14.54
C GLN A 84 -9.94 5.59 14.69
N VAL A 85 -10.52 4.37 14.66
CA VAL A 85 -11.94 4.15 14.97
C VAL A 85 -12.29 4.63 16.38
N GLY A 86 -11.45 4.31 17.37
CA GLY A 86 -11.61 4.75 18.75
C GLY A 86 -11.59 6.28 18.90
N LEU A 87 -10.72 6.97 18.16
CA LEU A 87 -10.68 8.44 18.16
C LEU A 87 -11.93 9.05 17.51
N VAL A 88 -12.43 8.48 16.42
CA VAL A 88 -13.71 8.93 15.81
C VAL A 88 -14.87 8.70 16.78
N ALA A 89 -14.94 7.54 17.43
CA ALA A 89 -15.94 7.26 18.47
C ALA A 89 -15.83 8.27 19.63
N LEU A 90 -14.62 8.64 20.03
CA LEU A 90 -14.37 9.68 21.03
C LEU A 90 -14.85 11.05 20.56
N HIS A 91 -14.66 11.43 19.29
CA HIS A 91 -15.21 12.68 18.74
C HIS A 91 -16.74 12.70 18.82
N ILE A 92 -17.41 11.60 18.45
CA ILE A 92 -18.86 11.47 18.55
C ILE A 92 -19.32 11.62 20.00
N GLN A 93 -18.62 10.97 20.95
CA GLN A 93 -18.92 11.05 22.38
C GLN A 93 -18.76 12.49 22.90
N LEU A 94 -17.62 13.14 22.64
CA LEU A 94 -17.32 14.48 23.10
C LEU A 94 -18.27 15.53 22.53
N ALA A 95 -18.71 15.34 21.28
CA ALA A 95 -19.68 16.21 20.61
C ALA A 95 -21.16 15.80 20.86
N GLN A 96 -21.40 14.95 21.85
CA GLN A 96 -22.75 14.52 22.25
C GLN A 96 -23.61 13.97 21.11
N GLY A 97 -22.99 13.21 20.21
CA GLY A 97 -23.68 12.57 19.11
C GLY A 97 -24.04 13.47 17.93
N MET A 98 -23.42 14.64 17.79
CA MET A 98 -23.64 15.51 16.63
C MET A 98 -23.30 14.80 15.32
N LEU A 99 -24.16 14.98 14.31
CA LEU A 99 -24.09 14.24 13.04
C LEU A 99 -22.79 14.52 12.26
N GLU A 100 -22.26 15.72 12.35
CA GLU A 100 -21.06 16.16 11.64
C GLU A 100 -19.85 15.29 11.97
N PHE A 101 -19.73 14.81 13.21
CA PHE A 101 -18.61 13.97 13.63
C PHE A 101 -18.70 12.51 13.13
N HIS A 102 -19.88 12.09 12.66
CA HIS A 102 -20.04 10.79 12.00
C HIS A 102 -19.37 10.73 10.61
N PHE A 103 -19.13 11.87 9.95
CA PHE A 103 -18.34 11.88 8.71
C PHE A 103 -16.93 11.33 8.91
N GLY A 104 -16.39 11.37 10.14
CA GLY A 104 -15.14 10.71 10.51
C GLY A 104 -15.12 9.21 10.21
N VAL A 105 -16.27 8.53 10.19
CA VAL A 105 -16.40 7.12 9.79
C VAL A 105 -15.98 6.93 8.34
N PHE A 106 -16.57 7.71 7.43
CA PHE A 106 -16.28 7.64 5.99
C PHE A 106 -14.85 8.07 5.68
N VAL A 107 -14.37 9.12 6.35
CA VAL A 107 -12.97 9.58 6.21
C VAL A 107 -11.99 8.50 6.65
N THR A 108 -12.27 7.81 7.76
CA THR A 108 -11.41 6.72 8.26
C THR A 108 -11.38 5.54 7.28
N LEU A 109 -12.54 5.10 6.78
CA LEU A 109 -12.62 3.99 5.83
C LEU A 109 -11.83 4.32 4.55
N ALA A 110 -12.04 5.52 3.98
CA ALA A 110 -11.31 5.97 2.80
C ALA A 110 -9.80 6.07 3.03
N LEU A 111 -9.38 6.54 4.21
CA LEU A 111 -7.95 6.64 4.55
C LEU A 111 -7.25 5.28 4.59
N LEU A 112 -7.97 4.23 5.01
CA LEU A 112 -7.42 2.87 5.08
C LEU A 112 -7.08 2.26 3.72
N LEU A 113 -7.56 2.85 2.60
CA LEU A 113 -7.12 2.50 1.25
C LEU A 113 -5.61 2.66 1.03
N VAL A 114 -4.92 3.49 1.83
CA VAL A 114 -3.46 3.66 1.79
C VAL A 114 -2.70 2.34 1.93
N TYR A 115 -3.28 1.35 2.61
CA TYR A 115 -2.66 0.04 2.79
C TYR A 115 -2.78 -0.88 1.58
N LEU A 116 -3.64 -0.56 0.60
CA LEU A 116 -3.96 -1.43 -0.54
C LEU A 116 -4.37 -2.85 -0.11
N ASP A 117 -5.02 -2.93 1.07
CA ASP A 117 -5.39 -4.17 1.76
C ASP A 117 -6.82 -4.01 2.31
N TRP A 118 -7.70 -4.92 1.95
CA TRP A 118 -9.11 -4.89 2.35
C TRP A 118 -9.33 -5.19 3.85
N ARG A 119 -8.39 -5.88 4.50
CA ARG A 119 -8.55 -6.37 5.88
C ARG A 119 -8.70 -5.26 6.92
N PRO A 120 -7.88 -4.19 6.92
CA PRO A 120 -8.09 -3.05 7.83
C PRO A 120 -9.43 -2.33 7.60
N ILE A 121 -9.91 -2.27 6.34
CA ILE A 121 -11.18 -1.62 5.99
C ILE A 121 -12.37 -2.38 6.60
N VAL A 122 -12.42 -3.70 6.36
CA VAL A 122 -13.48 -4.55 6.93
C VAL A 122 -13.43 -4.56 8.46
N TRP A 123 -12.22 -4.59 9.04
CA TRP A 123 -12.02 -4.51 10.48
C TRP A 123 -12.58 -3.21 11.07
N ALA A 124 -12.24 -2.06 10.47
CA ALA A 124 -12.74 -0.76 10.90
C ALA A 124 -14.27 -0.64 10.76
N ALA A 125 -14.84 -1.11 9.64
CA ALA A 125 -16.28 -1.12 9.42
C ALA A 125 -17.01 -1.95 10.48
N LEU A 126 -16.47 -3.13 10.84
CA LEU A 126 -17.01 -3.97 11.91
C LEU A 126 -16.99 -3.25 13.27
N LEU A 127 -15.85 -2.62 13.59
CA LEU A 127 -15.70 -1.84 14.84
C LEU A 127 -16.71 -0.68 14.91
N PHE A 128 -16.90 0.05 13.82
CA PHE A 128 -17.92 1.10 13.74
C PHE A 128 -19.33 0.54 13.90
N ALA A 129 -19.65 -0.59 13.27
CA ALA A 129 -20.94 -1.23 13.43
C ALA A 129 -21.21 -1.62 14.89
N VAL A 130 -20.22 -2.24 15.55
CA VAL A 130 -20.30 -2.58 16.98
C VAL A 130 -20.48 -1.32 17.84
N HIS A 131 -19.68 -0.28 17.58
CA HIS A 131 -19.80 1.00 18.30
C HIS A 131 -21.20 1.59 18.18
N HIS A 132 -21.73 1.71 16.97
CA HIS A 132 -23.04 2.33 16.76
C HIS A 132 -24.19 1.56 17.41
N VAL A 133 -24.22 0.23 17.24
CA VAL A 133 -25.26 -0.60 17.86
C VAL A 133 -25.16 -0.58 19.39
N LEU A 134 -23.94 -0.76 19.93
CA LEU A 134 -23.74 -0.79 21.37
C LEU A 134 -24.05 0.56 22.01
N PHE A 135 -23.51 1.65 21.47
CA PHE A 135 -23.68 2.99 22.06
C PHE A 135 -25.11 3.51 21.94
N ASP A 136 -25.83 3.19 20.85
CA ASP A 136 -27.26 3.51 20.75
C ASP A 136 -28.08 2.80 21.85
N ARG A 137 -27.80 1.51 22.11
CA ARG A 137 -28.47 0.77 23.19
C ARG A 137 -28.10 1.28 24.59
N LEU A 138 -26.82 1.57 24.83
CA LEU A 138 -26.37 2.14 26.10
C LEU A 138 -26.91 3.55 26.32
N GLN A 139 -26.99 4.37 25.26
CA GLN A 139 -27.60 5.70 25.30
C GLN A 139 -29.10 5.61 25.63
N ALA A 140 -29.82 4.69 25.00
CA ALA A 140 -31.24 4.45 25.30
C ALA A 140 -31.45 3.99 26.75
N ALA A 141 -30.48 3.29 27.34
CA ALA A 141 -30.47 2.90 28.75
C ALA A 141 -30.06 4.03 29.73
N GLY A 142 -29.72 5.23 29.23
CA GLY A 142 -29.38 6.38 30.06
C GLY A 142 -27.96 6.36 30.65
N LEU A 143 -27.01 5.61 30.08
CA LEU A 143 -25.66 5.42 30.63
C LEU A 143 -24.67 6.56 30.29
N GLY A 144 -25.14 7.71 29.80
CA GLY A 144 -24.30 8.89 29.56
C GLY A 144 -23.32 8.75 28.39
N VAL A 145 -23.54 7.77 27.51
CA VAL A 145 -22.80 7.62 26.24
C VAL A 145 -23.65 8.14 25.09
N TYR A 146 -22.97 8.64 24.05
CA TYR A 146 -23.65 9.25 22.91
C TYR A 146 -23.25 8.56 21.61
N CYS A 147 -24.26 8.01 20.90
CA CYS A 147 -24.15 7.60 19.51
C CYS A 147 -24.73 8.68 18.60
N MET A 148 -25.86 9.23 18.96
CA MET A 148 -26.55 10.33 18.28
C MET A 148 -27.07 11.34 19.31
N THR A 149 -27.61 12.48 18.84
CA THR A 149 -28.22 13.50 19.73
C THR A 149 -29.42 12.95 20.51
N SER A 150 -30.09 11.94 19.99
CA SER A 150 -31.12 11.14 20.68
C SER A 150 -31.07 9.70 20.20
N PRO A 151 -31.33 8.71 21.06
CA PRO A 151 -31.32 7.29 20.65
C PRO A 151 -32.33 7.05 19.53
N ASP A 152 -31.92 6.49 18.42
CA ASP A 152 -32.78 6.17 17.29
C ASP A 152 -32.17 5.01 16.46
N PHE A 153 -32.57 3.80 16.81
CA PHE A 153 -32.04 2.60 16.14
C PHE A 153 -32.38 2.54 14.64
N GLY A 154 -33.50 3.15 14.23
CA GLY A 154 -33.83 3.24 12.80
C GLY A 154 -32.80 4.04 12.02
N ARG A 155 -32.35 5.15 12.57
CA ARG A 155 -31.25 5.94 11.97
C ARG A 155 -29.93 5.18 11.96
N VAL A 156 -29.61 4.42 13.02
CA VAL A 156 -28.43 3.54 13.04
C VAL A 156 -28.46 2.56 11.87
N VAL A 157 -29.61 1.93 11.61
CA VAL A 157 -29.75 0.99 10.49
C VAL A 157 -29.58 1.69 9.14
N ILE A 158 -30.21 2.85 8.94
CA ILE A 158 -30.05 3.63 7.70
C ILE A 158 -28.58 4.03 7.49
N HIS A 159 -27.92 4.53 8.54
CA HIS A 159 -26.52 4.87 8.48
C HIS A 159 -25.62 3.65 8.16
N ALA A 160 -25.92 2.51 8.77
CA ALA A 160 -25.18 1.27 8.52
C ALA A 160 -25.27 0.81 7.05
N VAL A 161 -26.41 1.03 6.37
CA VAL A 161 -26.54 0.73 4.93
C VAL A 161 -25.50 1.51 4.11
N TYR A 162 -25.31 2.81 4.38
CA TYR A 162 -24.30 3.62 3.69
C TYR A 162 -22.88 3.14 4.00
N VAL A 163 -22.60 2.79 5.26
CA VAL A 163 -21.29 2.24 5.65
C VAL A 163 -21.02 0.91 4.95
N VAL A 164 -22.01 0.04 4.82
CA VAL A 164 -21.88 -1.23 4.09
C VAL A 164 -21.59 -0.99 2.61
N ILE A 165 -22.34 -0.09 1.94
CA ILE A 165 -22.12 0.26 0.55
C ILE A 165 -20.70 0.80 0.37
N GLN A 166 -20.27 1.75 1.20
CA GLN A 166 -18.93 2.33 1.19
C GLN A 166 -17.86 1.24 1.35
N THR A 167 -18.02 0.37 2.36
CA THR A 167 -17.07 -0.71 2.65
C THR A 167 -16.91 -1.66 1.46
N VAL A 168 -18.01 -2.05 0.81
CA VAL A 168 -17.97 -2.93 -0.37
C VAL A 168 -17.20 -2.27 -1.51
N LEU A 169 -17.49 -1.00 -1.80
CA LEU A 169 -16.79 -0.26 -2.86
C LEU A 169 -15.29 -0.12 -2.53
N GLU A 170 -14.93 0.20 -1.30
CA GLU A 170 -13.54 0.35 -0.89
C GLU A 170 -12.77 -0.97 -0.88
N VAL A 171 -13.41 -2.08 -0.52
CA VAL A 171 -12.82 -3.42 -0.63
C VAL A 171 -12.49 -3.74 -2.09
N ILE A 172 -13.43 -3.48 -3.02
CA ILE A 172 -13.19 -3.67 -4.46
C ILE A 172 -12.02 -2.79 -4.92
N LEU A 173 -12.00 -1.52 -4.53
CA LEU A 173 -10.91 -0.59 -4.86
C LEU A 173 -9.57 -1.07 -4.28
N ALA A 174 -9.52 -1.42 -2.99
CA ALA A 174 -8.30 -1.89 -2.33
C ALA A 174 -7.71 -3.14 -3.01
N VAL A 175 -8.57 -4.12 -3.36
CA VAL A 175 -8.14 -5.33 -4.06
C VAL A 175 -7.59 -5.01 -5.45
N ASN A 176 -8.29 -4.18 -6.24
CA ASN A 176 -7.85 -3.82 -7.58
C ASN A 176 -6.56 -2.98 -7.55
N MET A 177 -6.50 -1.96 -6.71
CA MET A 177 -5.30 -1.14 -6.55
C MET A 177 -4.11 -1.97 -6.06
N GLY A 178 -4.34 -2.89 -5.12
CA GLY A 178 -3.31 -3.79 -4.62
C GLY A 178 -2.77 -4.75 -5.70
N ARG A 179 -3.64 -5.24 -6.59
CA ARG A 179 -3.22 -6.05 -7.75
C ARG A 179 -2.38 -5.23 -8.71
N THR A 180 -2.85 -4.05 -9.11
CA THR A 180 -2.13 -3.15 -10.01
C THR A 180 -0.77 -2.73 -9.44
N ALA A 181 -0.70 -2.43 -8.14
CA ALA A 181 0.55 -2.08 -7.47
C ALA A 181 1.57 -3.23 -7.49
N ARG A 182 1.13 -4.49 -7.27
CA ARG A 182 2.00 -5.67 -7.36
C ARG A 182 2.51 -5.89 -8.78
N GLU A 183 1.63 -5.79 -9.77
CA GLU A 183 2.01 -5.93 -11.18
C GLU A 183 3.02 -4.86 -11.59
N SER A 184 2.77 -3.60 -11.26
CA SER A 184 3.70 -2.50 -11.50
C SER A 184 5.08 -2.76 -10.88
N LEU A 185 5.11 -3.27 -9.64
CA LEU A 185 6.35 -3.58 -8.93
C LEU A 185 7.12 -4.72 -9.59
N GLU A 186 6.44 -5.78 -10.04
CA GLU A 186 7.07 -6.87 -10.78
C GLU A 186 7.66 -6.40 -12.11
N LEU A 187 6.90 -5.60 -12.87
CA LEU A 187 7.38 -5.02 -14.12
C LEU A 187 8.61 -4.12 -13.90
N GLN A 188 8.60 -3.31 -12.85
CA GLN A 188 9.74 -2.48 -12.48
C GLN A 188 10.99 -3.31 -12.13
N ARG A 189 10.80 -4.42 -11.37
CA ARG A 189 11.91 -5.33 -11.03
C ARG A 189 12.49 -6.02 -12.26
N LEU A 190 11.64 -6.50 -13.18
CA LEU A 190 12.08 -7.08 -14.44
C LEU A 190 12.84 -6.04 -15.28
N SER A 191 12.30 -4.83 -15.40
CA SER A 191 12.96 -3.74 -16.12
C SER A 191 14.31 -3.35 -15.51
N ALA A 192 14.39 -3.26 -14.18
CA ALA A 192 15.65 -2.95 -13.49
C ALA A 192 16.69 -4.06 -13.64
N ALA A 193 16.26 -5.33 -13.73
CA ALA A 193 17.17 -6.45 -13.96
C ALA A 193 17.78 -6.46 -15.36
N LEU A 194 17.08 -5.88 -16.36
CA LEU A 194 17.57 -5.77 -17.74
C LEU A 194 18.75 -4.81 -17.87
N VAL A 195 18.80 -3.75 -17.06
CA VAL A 195 19.79 -2.70 -17.15
C VAL A 195 20.86 -2.93 -16.08
N ARG A 196 21.99 -3.52 -16.45
CA ARG A 196 23.17 -3.65 -15.58
C ARG A 196 24.31 -2.80 -16.14
N GLY A 197 24.41 -1.56 -15.70
CA GLY A 197 25.39 -0.60 -16.21
C GLY A 197 25.12 -0.29 -17.69
N ASP A 198 26.13 -0.54 -18.55
CA ASP A 198 26.05 -0.30 -20.01
C ASP A 198 25.64 -1.56 -20.82
N GLN A 199 25.28 -2.65 -20.13
CA GLN A 199 24.91 -3.92 -20.75
C GLN A 199 23.45 -4.28 -20.48
N ILE A 200 22.80 -4.85 -21.49
CA ILE A 200 21.44 -5.39 -21.36
C ILE A 200 21.55 -6.88 -20.99
N ALA A 201 21.13 -7.25 -19.79
CA ALA A 201 21.08 -8.62 -19.32
C ALA A 201 19.69 -9.21 -19.62
N LEU A 202 19.56 -10.01 -20.67
CA LEU A 202 18.28 -10.64 -21.05
C LEU A 202 17.94 -11.90 -20.24
N ASP A 203 18.89 -12.47 -19.48
CA ASP A 203 18.63 -13.62 -18.64
C ASP A 203 17.89 -13.24 -17.37
N VAL A 204 16.58 -13.45 -17.39
CA VAL A 204 15.65 -13.25 -16.28
C VAL A 204 15.06 -14.59 -15.76
N SER A 205 15.65 -15.71 -16.14
CA SER A 205 15.17 -17.06 -15.80
C SER A 205 15.02 -17.29 -14.29
N HIS A 206 15.95 -16.72 -13.51
CA HIS A 206 16.01 -16.79 -12.06
C HIS A 206 14.95 -15.95 -11.34
N MET A 207 14.25 -15.06 -12.04
CA MET A 207 13.24 -14.17 -11.42
C MET A 207 11.89 -14.88 -11.29
N VAL A 208 11.33 -14.87 -10.08
CA VAL A 208 9.97 -15.36 -9.80
C VAL A 208 8.98 -14.22 -10.06
N VAL A 209 7.97 -14.51 -10.90
CA VAL A 209 6.88 -13.58 -11.23
C VAL A 209 5.53 -14.26 -11.02
N GLU A 210 4.59 -13.54 -10.42
CA GLU A 210 3.28 -14.07 -10.05
C GLU A 210 2.14 -13.43 -10.86
N THR A 211 2.34 -12.19 -11.33
CA THR A 211 1.29 -11.46 -12.07
C THR A 211 1.22 -11.88 -13.56
N PRO A 212 0.06 -11.73 -14.21
CA PRO A 212 -0.08 -12.02 -15.64
C PRO A 212 0.86 -11.17 -16.50
N GLY A 213 0.96 -9.86 -16.23
CA GLY A 213 1.85 -8.95 -16.96
C GLY A 213 3.33 -9.28 -16.74
N GLY A 214 3.71 -9.61 -15.50
CA GLY A 214 5.07 -10.07 -15.19
C GLY A 214 5.44 -11.33 -15.94
N ARG A 215 4.56 -12.33 -15.99
CA ARG A 215 4.79 -13.58 -16.76
C ARG A 215 4.92 -13.31 -18.26
N ALA A 216 4.05 -12.47 -18.83
CA ALA A 216 4.11 -12.14 -20.25
C ALA A 216 5.44 -11.45 -20.62
N LEU A 217 5.87 -10.47 -19.82
CA LEU A 217 7.15 -9.80 -20.03
C LEU A 217 8.33 -10.76 -19.87
N LYS A 218 8.35 -11.59 -18.81
CA LYS A 218 9.40 -12.59 -18.60
C LYS A 218 9.54 -13.53 -19.81
N GLN A 219 8.42 -14.09 -20.32
CA GLN A 219 8.43 -14.94 -21.51
C GLN A 219 8.96 -14.24 -22.75
N ALA A 220 8.61 -12.95 -22.95
CA ALA A 220 9.13 -12.19 -24.08
C ALA A 220 10.66 -12.02 -23.98
N LEU A 221 11.17 -11.74 -22.78
CA LEU A 221 12.61 -11.57 -22.53
C LEU A 221 13.38 -12.88 -22.71
N GLU A 222 12.85 -14.00 -22.23
CA GLU A 222 13.44 -15.33 -22.41
C GLU A 222 13.54 -15.69 -23.91
N ARG A 223 12.48 -15.44 -24.70
CA ARG A 223 12.52 -15.63 -26.17
C ARG A 223 13.55 -14.72 -26.85
N MET A 224 13.66 -13.47 -26.42
CA MET A 224 14.70 -12.57 -26.93
C MET A 224 16.10 -13.08 -26.59
N HIS A 225 16.33 -13.57 -25.38
CA HIS A 225 17.58 -14.17 -24.97
C HIS A 225 17.98 -15.36 -25.85
N GLU A 226 17.06 -16.31 -26.10
CA GLU A 226 17.26 -17.45 -26.98
C GLU A 226 17.59 -17.02 -28.44
N THR A 227 16.85 -16.00 -28.94
CA THR A 227 17.10 -15.49 -30.29
C THR A 227 18.48 -14.85 -30.41
N VAL A 228 18.89 -14.04 -29.42
CA VAL A 228 20.21 -13.41 -29.39
C VAL A 228 21.31 -14.47 -29.29
N ALA A 229 21.15 -15.49 -28.46
CA ALA A 229 22.09 -16.60 -28.34
C ALA A 229 22.26 -17.34 -29.69
N THR A 230 21.16 -17.66 -30.40
CA THR A 230 21.18 -18.26 -31.72
C THR A 230 21.90 -17.39 -32.76
N VAL A 231 21.66 -16.08 -32.75
CA VAL A 231 22.34 -15.16 -33.66
C VAL A 231 23.84 -15.09 -33.36
N GLN A 232 24.23 -15.08 -32.09
CA GLN A 232 25.66 -15.09 -31.69
C GLN A 232 26.37 -16.36 -32.13
N GLU A 233 25.74 -17.53 -31.99
CA GLU A 233 26.26 -18.83 -32.45
C GLU A 233 26.44 -18.84 -33.98
N ALA A 234 25.43 -18.39 -34.72
CA ALA A 234 25.50 -18.27 -36.16
C ALA A 234 26.60 -17.30 -36.62
N ALA A 235 26.74 -16.15 -35.96
CA ALA A 235 27.80 -15.19 -36.26
C ALA A 235 29.20 -15.77 -35.98
N THR A 236 29.36 -16.51 -34.89
CA THR A 236 30.62 -17.19 -34.56
C THR A 236 31.00 -18.25 -35.62
N SER A 237 29.99 -19.09 -36.00
CA SER A 237 30.19 -20.09 -37.04
C SER A 237 30.57 -19.47 -38.39
N MET A 238 29.92 -18.35 -38.75
CA MET A 238 30.23 -17.60 -39.97
C MET A 238 31.68 -17.02 -39.93
N ALA A 239 32.10 -16.48 -38.80
CA ALA A 239 33.42 -15.95 -38.61
C ALA A 239 34.52 -17.03 -38.79
N LEU A 240 34.26 -18.23 -38.22
CA LEU A 240 35.17 -19.39 -38.41
C LEU A 240 35.23 -19.85 -39.87
N ALA A 241 34.12 -19.96 -40.56
CA ALA A 241 34.09 -20.32 -41.99
C ALA A 241 34.80 -19.27 -42.86
N CYS A 242 34.60 -18.00 -42.60
CA CYS A 242 35.37 -16.93 -43.27
C CYS A 242 36.90 -17.03 -43.05
N GLN A 243 37.32 -17.41 -41.85
CA GLN A 243 38.75 -17.62 -41.54
C GLN A 243 39.32 -18.83 -42.29
N GLU A 244 38.61 -19.94 -42.37
CA GLU A 244 38.97 -21.13 -43.16
C GLU A 244 39.10 -20.78 -44.64
N ILE A 245 38.15 -20.06 -45.21
CA ILE A 245 38.23 -19.60 -46.60
C ILE A 245 39.43 -18.72 -46.82
N ALA A 246 39.73 -17.77 -45.92
CA ALA A 246 40.92 -16.91 -46.04
C ALA A 246 42.22 -17.70 -46.02
N MET A 247 42.35 -18.68 -45.11
CA MET A 247 43.51 -19.56 -45.04
C MET A 247 43.66 -20.43 -46.32
N GLY A 248 42.57 -20.98 -46.83
CA GLY A 248 42.57 -21.73 -48.07
C GLY A 248 43.00 -20.90 -49.30
N ALA A 249 42.50 -19.65 -49.38
CA ALA A 249 42.85 -18.75 -50.44
C ALA A 249 44.37 -18.34 -50.38
N GLN A 250 44.90 -18.20 -49.16
CA GLN A 250 46.31 -17.91 -48.96
C GLN A 250 47.22 -19.09 -49.35
N ASP A 251 46.86 -20.32 -48.99
CA ASP A 251 47.57 -21.54 -49.40
C ASP A 251 47.58 -21.71 -50.93
N LEU A 252 46.45 -21.44 -51.60
CA LEU A 252 46.37 -21.44 -53.05
C LEU A 252 47.31 -20.42 -53.71
N SER A 253 47.35 -19.20 -53.12
CA SER A 253 48.20 -18.12 -53.66
C SER A 253 49.71 -18.38 -53.50
N VAL A 254 50.10 -19.21 -52.53
CA VAL A 254 51.52 -19.61 -52.34
C VAL A 254 51.93 -20.75 -53.28
N ARG A 255 50.95 -21.53 -53.78
CA ARG A 255 51.19 -22.68 -54.68
C ARG A 255 51.14 -22.31 -56.16
N THR A 256 50.66 -21.15 -56.51
CA THR A 256 50.67 -20.59 -57.87
C THR A 256 51.82 -19.59 -58.04
#